data_8fda6187aa5afc2f0d2c948153da611e
#
_entry.id   8fda6187aa5afc2f0d2c948153da611e
#
_cell.length_a   1.000
_cell.length_b   1.000
_cell.length_c   1.000
_cell.angle_alpha   90.00
_cell.angle_beta   90.00
_cell.angle_gamma   90.00
#
_symmetry.space_group_name_H-M   'P 1'
#
loop_
_entity.id
_entity.type
_entity.pdbx_description
1 polymer ?
#
loop_
_entity_poly.entity_id
_entity_poly.type
_entity_poly.pdbx_seq_one_letter_code
_entity_poly.pdbx_strand_id
1 'polypeptide(L)'
;MFYVNSRAIIERTVGDRAEIIVQTRNKPGGPRRIELPGGRIEPFESLVAALVREVKEETGLDLVEIEGEETRIETAGINPDFEVECIRPFAAYQTTKGPIDSVGVYFRCKAAGELLESGDETLRPRWVAVEEIRRMMAQDPLQFADVDRAGLLFYLKHQG
;
A
#
# COMPACT_ATOMS: atom_id res chain seq x y z
N MET A 1 6.89 -19.79 3.74
CA MET A 1 7.38 -18.87 2.71
C MET A 1 7.33 -17.45 3.24
N PHE A 2 8.34 -16.68 2.93
CA PHE A 2 8.48 -15.31 3.42
C PHE A 2 8.22 -14.32 2.28
N TYR A 3 7.34 -13.35 2.52
CA TYR A 3 6.96 -12.37 1.51
C TYR A 3 7.41 -10.96 1.89
N VAL A 4 7.70 -10.17 0.86
CA VAL A 4 7.99 -8.74 1.03
C VAL A 4 6.99 -7.95 0.19
N ASN A 5 6.32 -6.99 0.84
CA ASN A 5 5.25 -6.20 0.22
C ASN A 5 5.60 -4.72 0.14
N SER A 6 5.08 -4.07 -0.90
CA SER A 6 5.12 -2.61 -1.06
C SER A 6 3.68 -2.15 -1.29
N ARG A 7 3.17 -1.27 -0.42
CA ARG A 7 1.75 -0.88 -0.41
C ARG A 7 1.59 0.62 -0.36
N ALA A 8 0.50 1.11 -0.92
CA ALA A 8 0.26 2.53 -1.08
C ALA A 8 -0.90 3.02 -0.21
N ILE A 9 -0.67 4.12 0.50
CA ILE A 9 -1.72 4.92 1.11
C ILE A 9 -1.89 6.12 0.19
N ILE A 10 -2.87 6.04 -0.73
CA ILE A 10 -3.10 7.05 -1.75
C ILE A 10 -4.08 8.07 -1.20
N GLU A 11 -3.63 9.30 -1.07
CA GLU A 11 -4.36 10.37 -0.40
C GLU A 11 -4.86 11.42 -1.37
N ARG A 12 -6.01 12.04 -1.02
CA ARG A 12 -6.48 13.30 -1.62
C ARG A 12 -7.25 14.09 -0.58
N THR A 13 -7.47 15.37 -0.87
CA THR A 13 -8.33 16.23 -0.06
C THR A 13 -9.48 16.72 -0.92
N VAL A 14 -10.71 16.58 -0.42
CA VAL A 14 -11.92 17.08 -1.04
C VAL A 14 -12.54 18.09 -0.08
N GLY A 15 -12.44 19.38 -0.40
CA GLY A 15 -12.77 20.44 0.56
C GLY A 15 -11.78 20.39 1.71
N ASP A 16 -12.27 20.21 2.93
CA ASP A 16 -11.44 20.02 4.12
C ASP A 16 -11.33 18.55 4.57
N ARG A 17 -11.86 17.63 3.74
CA ARG A 17 -11.94 16.21 4.08
C ARG A 17 -10.80 15.43 3.41
N ALA A 18 -10.01 14.75 4.23
CA ALA A 18 -8.99 13.83 3.76
C ALA A 18 -9.62 12.48 3.41
N GLU A 19 -9.21 11.93 2.28
CA GLU A 19 -9.66 10.63 1.80
C GLU A 19 -8.48 9.77 1.37
N ILE A 20 -8.65 8.46 1.48
CA ILE A 20 -7.68 7.49 0.98
C ILE A 20 -8.38 6.45 0.12
N ILE A 21 -7.61 5.78 -0.74
CA ILE A 21 -8.13 4.69 -1.54
C ILE A 21 -8.05 3.39 -0.77
N VAL A 22 -9.16 2.67 -0.76
CA VAL A 22 -9.22 1.27 -0.33
C VAL A 22 -9.91 0.45 -1.42
N GLN A 23 -9.74 -0.84 -1.37
CA GLN A 23 -10.33 -1.78 -2.31
C GLN A 23 -10.74 -3.04 -1.55
N THR A 24 -11.50 -3.91 -2.20
CA THR A 24 -11.93 -5.18 -1.61
C THR A 24 -11.14 -6.32 -2.22
N ARG A 25 -10.47 -7.09 -1.38
CA ARG A 25 -9.71 -8.27 -1.80
C ARG A 25 -10.67 -9.31 -2.36
N ASN A 26 -10.36 -9.85 -3.53
CA ASN A 26 -11.20 -10.82 -4.24
C ASN A 26 -10.36 -11.97 -4.78
N LYS A 27 -9.68 -12.70 -3.88
CA LYS A 27 -8.93 -13.89 -4.23
C LYS A 27 -9.82 -15.13 -4.11
N PRO A 28 -9.72 -16.08 -5.05
CA PRO A 28 -10.48 -17.32 -4.95
C PRO A 28 -10.24 -18.05 -3.63
N GLY A 29 -11.33 -18.43 -2.96
CA GLY A 29 -11.26 -19.17 -1.70
C GLY A 29 -10.91 -18.34 -0.48
N GLY A 30 -10.65 -17.05 -0.63
CA GLY A 30 -10.32 -16.16 0.47
C GLY A 30 -11.49 -15.30 0.91
N PRO A 31 -11.44 -14.73 2.13
CA PRO A 31 -12.45 -13.79 2.59
C PRO A 31 -12.33 -12.46 1.83
N ARG A 32 -13.47 -11.80 1.65
CA ARG A 32 -13.50 -10.45 1.07
C ARG A 32 -13.26 -9.45 2.17
N ARG A 33 -12.05 -8.90 2.22
CA ARG A 33 -11.65 -7.89 3.21
C ARG A 33 -11.23 -6.62 2.51
N ILE A 34 -11.29 -5.52 3.26
CA ILE A 34 -10.88 -4.20 2.78
C ILE A 34 -9.36 -4.13 2.90
N GLU A 35 -8.70 -3.70 1.84
CA GLU A 35 -7.25 -3.61 1.80
C GLU A 35 -6.77 -2.33 1.12
N LEU A 36 -5.50 -2.02 1.31
CA LEU A 36 -4.80 -0.96 0.59
C LEU A 36 -4.24 -1.53 -0.72
N PRO A 37 -4.11 -0.70 -1.77
CA PRO A 37 -3.44 -1.13 -3.00
C PRO A 37 -1.97 -1.46 -2.75
N GLY A 38 -1.48 -2.48 -3.43
CA GLY A 38 -0.11 -2.92 -3.33
C GLY A 38 0.00 -4.43 -3.37
N GLY A 39 1.19 -4.95 -3.20
CA GLY A 39 1.41 -6.37 -3.23
C GLY A 39 2.87 -6.75 -3.09
N ARG A 40 3.16 -7.99 -3.45
CA ARG A 40 4.51 -8.55 -3.33
C ARG A 40 5.46 -7.94 -4.35
N ILE A 41 6.67 -7.65 -3.88
CA ILE A 41 7.75 -7.31 -4.81
C ILE A 41 8.30 -8.59 -5.41
N GLU A 42 8.81 -8.49 -6.62
CA GLU A 42 9.48 -9.59 -7.29
C GLU A 42 10.98 -9.51 -7.05
N PRO A 43 11.73 -10.63 -7.24
CA PRO A 43 13.17 -10.61 -7.04
C PRO A 43 13.83 -9.47 -7.85
N PHE A 44 14.65 -8.67 -7.18
CA PHE A 44 15.35 -7.52 -7.73
C PHE A 44 14.47 -6.36 -8.24
N GLU A 45 13.17 -6.43 -8.00
CA GLU A 45 12.27 -5.31 -8.28
C GLU A 45 12.39 -4.28 -7.14
N SER A 46 12.51 -3.00 -7.48
CA SER A 46 12.56 -1.96 -6.45
C SER A 46 11.21 -1.80 -5.76
N LEU A 47 11.23 -1.31 -4.52
CA LEU A 47 10.00 -1.06 -3.76
C LEU A 47 9.06 -0.11 -4.50
N VAL A 48 9.59 0.95 -5.11
CA VAL A 48 8.80 1.92 -5.85
C VAL A 48 8.27 1.34 -7.16
N ALA A 49 9.08 0.57 -7.90
CA ALA A 49 8.62 -0.06 -9.13
C ALA A 49 7.47 -1.04 -8.86
N ALA A 50 7.58 -1.84 -7.81
CA ALA A 50 6.51 -2.75 -7.39
C ALA A 50 5.24 -1.97 -7.02
N LEU A 51 5.40 -0.87 -6.28
CA LEU A 51 4.29 -0.02 -5.87
C LEU A 51 3.54 0.52 -7.08
N VAL A 52 4.27 1.11 -8.04
CA VAL A 52 3.68 1.68 -9.26
C VAL A 52 2.95 0.60 -10.06
N ARG A 53 3.56 -0.55 -10.23
CA ARG A 53 2.99 -1.68 -10.97
C ARG A 53 1.71 -2.18 -10.32
N GLU A 54 1.74 -2.47 -9.03
CA GLU A 54 0.60 -3.01 -8.30
C GLU A 54 -0.57 -2.02 -8.27
N VAL A 55 -0.30 -0.75 -8.01
CA VAL A 55 -1.33 0.28 -8.00
C VAL A 55 -2.02 0.37 -9.37
N LYS A 56 -1.25 0.32 -10.45
CA LYS A 56 -1.80 0.37 -11.81
C LYS A 56 -2.67 -0.85 -12.10
N GLU A 57 -2.21 -2.04 -11.76
CA GLU A 57 -2.94 -3.29 -11.98
C GLU A 57 -4.24 -3.35 -11.19
N GLU A 58 -4.22 -2.85 -9.95
CA GLU A 58 -5.36 -2.98 -9.04
C GLU A 58 -6.34 -1.83 -9.12
N THR A 59 -5.88 -0.61 -9.34
CA THR A 59 -6.75 0.58 -9.29
C THR A 59 -6.89 1.30 -10.63
N GLY A 60 -5.99 1.08 -11.56
CA GLY A 60 -5.94 1.82 -12.82
C GLY A 60 -5.23 3.18 -12.71
N LEU A 61 -4.83 3.58 -11.53
CA LEU A 61 -4.23 4.90 -11.32
C LEU A 61 -2.73 4.92 -11.56
N ASP A 62 -2.24 6.10 -11.93
CA ASP A 62 -0.82 6.40 -12.02
C ASP A 62 -0.41 7.20 -10.80
N LEU A 63 0.64 6.76 -10.10
CA LEU A 63 1.19 7.51 -8.98
C LEU A 63 1.95 8.72 -9.51
N VAL A 64 1.61 9.89 -9.01
CA VAL A 64 2.25 11.16 -9.43
C VAL A 64 3.16 11.74 -8.35
N GLU A 65 3.00 11.31 -7.11
CA GLU A 65 3.85 11.71 -6.00
C GLU A 65 3.94 10.56 -5.00
N ILE A 66 5.15 10.22 -4.60
CA ILE A 66 5.44 9.18 -3.62
C ILE A 66 6.30 9.83 -2.54
N GLU A 67 5.74 10.04 -1.35
CA GLU A 67 6.47 10.64 -0.24
C GLU A 67 7.63 9.73 0.17
N GLY A 68 8.82 10.30 0.27
CA GLY A 68 10.02 9.55 0.59
C GLY A 68 10.88 9.21 -0.64
N GLU A 69 10.33 9.30 -1.85
CA GLU A 69 11.10 9.02 -3.06
C GLU A 69 12.32 9.93 -3.20
N GLU A 70 12.21 11.17 -2.73
CA GLU A 70 13.31 12.13 -2.74
C GLU A 70 14.46 11.74 -1.81
N THR A 71 14.23 10.82 -0.90
CA THR A 71 15.28 10.34 0.02
C THR A 71 16.13 9.22 -0.58
N ARG A 72 15.71 8.71 -1.73
CA ARG A 72 16.33 7.54 -2.35
C ARG A 72 17.78 7.81 -2.72
N ILE A 73 18.67 6.91 -2.29
CA ILE A 73 20.02 6.82 -2.80
C ILE A 73 20.25 5.41 -3.31
N GLU A 74 21.22 5.26 -4.23
CA GLU A 74 21.54 3.96 -4.78
C GLU A 74 23.02 3.86 -5.06
N THR A 75 23.52 2.62 -5.15
CA THR A 75 24.95 2.34 -5.27
C THR A 75 25.37 1.89 -6.67
N ALA A 76 24.57 2.19 -7.69
CA ALA A 76 24.87 1.82 -9.06
C ALA A 76 26.24 2.35 -9.49
N GLY A 77 27.05 1.50 -10.14
CA GLY A 77 28.36 1.88 -10.63
C GLY A 77 29.49 1.77 -9.63
N ILE A 78 29.20 1.56 -8.34
CA ILE A 78 30.28 1.40 -7.33
C ILE A 78 30.82 -0.04 -7.39
N ASN A 79 29.95 -1.01 -7.26
CA ASN A 79 30.28 -2.42 -7.46
C ASN A 79 29.35 -2.95 -8.55
N PRO A 80 29.84 -3.28 -9.75
CA PRO A 80 28.95 -3.72 -10.83
C PRO A 80 28.21 -5.02 -10.56
N ASP A 81 28.66 -5.79 -9.58
CA ASP A 81 28.06 -7.09 -9.25
C ASP A 81 27.06 -7.02 -8.10
N PHE A 82 26.94 -5.87 -7.42
CA PHE A 82 26.06 -5.76 -6.26
C PHE A 82 25.58 -4.33 -6.09
N GLU A 83 24.30 -4.09 -6.35
CA GLU A 83 23.70 -2.77 -6.28
C GLU A 83 22.56 -2.79 -5.28
N VAL A 84 22.42 -1.72 -4.49
CA VAL A 84 21.43 -1.56 -3.43
C VAL A 84 20.86 -0.16 -3.47
N GLU A 85 19.59 -0.03 -3.17
CA GLU A 85 18.99 1.29 -2.92
C GLU A 85 18.52 1.39 -1.48
N CYS A 86 18.50 2.62 -0.97
CA CYS A 86 18.00 2.94 0.34
C CYS A 86 16.99 4.08 0.22
N ILE A 87 15.84 3.92 0.86
CA ILE A 87 14.75 4.87 0.73
C ILE A 87 13.96 4.89 2.04
N ARG A 88 13.36 6.04 2.37
CA ARG A 88 12.55 6.18 3.58
C ARG A 88 11.06 6.01 3.23
N PRO A 89 10.42 4.90 3.63
CA PRO A 89 8.98 4.77 3.49
C PRO A 89 8.26 5.51 4.63
N PHE A 90 6.95 5.63 4.52
CA PHE A 90 6.14 6.16 5.62
C PHE A 90 6.15 5.24 6.82
N ALA A 91 6.02 3.93 6.60
CA ALA A 91 5.96 2.94 7.66
C ALA A 91 6.47 1.60 7.17
N ALA A 92 6.88 0.76 8.10
CA ALA A 92 7.20 -0.64 7.84
C ALA A 92 6.37 -1.52 8.77
N TYR A 93 6.03 -2.71 8.31
CA TYR A 93 5.32 -3.69 9.12
C TYR A 93 6.06 -5.03 9.11
N GLN A 94 5.76 -5.84 10.09
CA GLN A 94 6.24 -7.22 10.15
C GLN A 94 5.13 -8.09 10.74
N THR A 95 4.90 -9.26 10.15
CA THR A 95 4.01 -10.26 10.74
C THR A 95 4.74 -10.94 11.89
N THR A 96 4.18 -10.87 13.08
CA THR A 96 4.79 -11.46 14.29
C THR A 96 4.05 -12.69 14.75
N LYS A 97 2.88 -12.98 14.18
CA LYS A 97 2.11 -14.20 14.43
C LYS A 97 1.12 -14.40 13.29
N GLY A 98 1.04 -15.56 12.73
CA GLY A 98 0.09 -15.88 11.68
C GLY A 98 0.55 -17.02 10.80
N PRO A 99 -0.30 -17.45 9.86
CA PRO A 99 0.04 -18.56 8.95
C PRO A 99 1.00 -18.14 7.83
N ILE A 100 1.18 -16.83 7.61
CA ILE A 100 2.03 -16.32 6.53
C ILE A 100 3.01 -15.33 7.12
N ASP A 101 4.29 -15.56 6.87
CA ASP A 101 5.36 -14.68 7.31
C ASP A 101 5.62 -13.60 6.25
N SER A 102 5.65 -12.34 6.67
CA SER A 102 5.91 -11.24 5.75
C SER A 102 6.46 -10.01 6.46
N VAL A 103 7.13 -9.20 5.65
CA VAL A 103 7.55 -7.84 6.01
C VAL A 103 7.15 -6.94 4.84
N GLY A 104 6.95 -5.68 5.09
CA GLY A 104 6.64 -4.75 4.01
C GLY A 104 6.74 -3.30 4.42
N VAL A 105 6.49 -2.45 3.43
CA VAL A 105 6.53 -1.01 3.61
C VAL A 105 5.27 -0.37 3.05
N TYR A 106 4.93 0.80 3.59
CA TYR A 106 3.85 1.65 3.12
C TYR A 106 4.43 2.99 2.68
N PHE A 107 3.97 3.48 1.54
CA PHE A 107 4.29 4.82 1.07
C PHE A 107 3.01 5.64 0.99
N ARG A 108 3.06 6.89 1.45
CA ARG A 108 1.99 7.86 1.22
C ARG A 108 2.17 8.40 -0.18
N CYS A 109 1.08 8.45 -0.95
CA CYS A 109 1.14 8.76 -2.37
C CYS A 109 0.00 9.67 -2.79
N LYS A 110 0.19 10.32 -3.94
CA LYS A 110 -0.88 10.98 -4.70
C LYS A 110 -0.92 10.34 -6.07
N ALA A 111 -2.12 10.31 -6.65
CA ALA A 111 -2.35 9.61 -7.91
C ALA A 111 -3.26 10.41 -8.82
N ALA A 112 -3.22 10.08 -10.12
CA ALA A 112 -4.07 10.65 -11.15
C ALA A 112 -4.66 9.54 -12.00
N GLY A 113 -5.75 9.84 -12.71
CA GLY A 113 -6.42 8.89 -13.58
C GLY A 113 -7.80 8.52 -13.06
N GLU A 114 -8.37 7.50 -13.68
CA GLU A 114 -9.71 7.01 -13.34
C GLU A 114 -9.62 5.63 -12.70
N LEU A 115 -10.41 5.43 -11.65
CA LEU A 115 -10.48 4.16 -10.95
C LEU A 115 -11.15 3.09 -11.81
N LEU A 116 -10.58 1.89 -11.83
CA LEU A 116 -11.22 0.72 -12.42
C LEU A 116 -12.40 0.27 -11.55
N GLU A 117 -13.35 -0.46 -12.14
CA GLU A 117 -14.40 -1.11 -11.36
C GLU A 117 -13.85 -2.32 -10.62
N SER A 118 -12.92 -3.03 -11.24
CA SER A 118 -12.21 -4.16 -10.64
C SER A 118 -10.82 -4.26 -11.24
N GLY A 119 -9.87 -4.68 -10.45
CA GLY A 119 -8.50 -4.93 -10.87
C GLY A 119 -8.15 -6.40 -10.70
N ASP A 120 -6.85 -6.68 -10.70
CA ASP A 120 -6.34 -8.03 -10.53
C ASP A 120 -6.58 -8.50 -9.10
N GLU A 121 -7.48 -9.49 -8.94
CA GLU A 121 -7.88 -10.05 -7.65
C GLU A 121 -8.43 -9.00 -6.65
N THR A 122 -8.96 -7.88 -7.16
CA THR A 122 -9.52 -6.79 -6.34
C THR A 122 -10.83 -6.29 -6.92
N LEU A 123 -11.67 -5.74 -6.04
CA LEU A 123 -12.96 -5.15 -6.42
C LEU A 123 -13.07 -3.74 -5.88
N ARG A 124 -13.72 -2.90 -6.68
CA ARG A 124 -14.17 -1.57 -6.29
C ARG A 124 -13.12 -0.74 -5.55
N PRO A 125 -11.99 -0.42 -6.18
CA PRO A 125 -11.13 0.61 -5.61
C PRO A 125 -11.94 1.90 -5.50
N ARG A 126 -11.84 2.57 -4.34
CA ARG A 126 -12.70 3.70 -4.03
C ARG A 126 -12.06 4.62 -3.03
N TRP A 127 -12.48 5.88 -3.07
CA TRP A 127 -12.08 6.86 -2.07
C TRP A 127 -12.98 6.76 -0.85
N VAL A 128 -12.39 6.75 0.32
CA VAL A 128 -13.10 6.72 1.60
C VAL A 128 -12.50 7.77 2.52
N ALA A 129 -13.36 8.52 3.19
CA ALA A 129 -12.91 9.53 4.14
C ALA A 129 -12.08 8.87 5.24
N VAL A 130 -10.99 9.51 5.64
CA VAL A 130 -10.12 9.01 6.72
C VAL A 130 -10.93 8.84 8.02
N GLU A 131 -11.84 9.77 8.31
CA GLU A 131 -12.70 9.66 9.49
C GLU A 131 -13.63 8.45 9.43
N GLU A 132 -14.08 8.07 8.23
CA GLU A 132 -14.86 6.86 8.04
C GLU A 132 -14.02 5.61 8.29
N ILE A 133 -12.78 5.59 7.82
CA ILE A 133 -11.84 4.49 8.11
C ILE A 133 -11.64 4.36 9.62
N ARG A 134 -11.49 5.48 10.32
CA ARG A 134 -11.35 5.50 11.78
C ARG A 134 -12.55 4.86 12.46
N ARG A 135 -13.75 5.24 12.02
CA ARG A 135 -15.00 4.70 12.55
C ARG A 135 -15.13 3.20 12.27
N MET A 136 -14.84 2.79 11.04
CA MET A 136 -14.89 1.37 10.64
C MET A 136 -13.91 0.52 11.44
N MET A 137 -12.70 1.04 11.66
CA MET A 137 -11.67 0.35 12.44
C MET A 137 -12.12 0.16 13.89
N ALA A 138 -12.80 1.16 14.48
CA ALA A 138 -13.29 1.07 15.84
C ALA A 138 -14.47 0.09 15.97
N GLN A 139 -15.31 -0.01 14.94
CA GLN A 139 -16.49 -0.89 14.97
C GLN A 139 -16.14 -2.35 14.68
N ASP A 140 -15.33 -2.60 13.66
CA ASP A 140 -15.00 -3.97 13.24
C ASP A 140 -13.62 -3.98 12.55
N PRO A 141 -12.54 -4.10 13.32
CA PRO A 141 -11.20 -4.13 12.74
C PRO A 141 -10.95 -5.36 11.87
N LEU A 142 -11.71 -6.44 12.06
CA LEU A 142 -11.52 -7.68 11.29
C LEU A 142 -12.03 -7.58 9.85
N GLN A 143 -12.77 -6.53 9.50
CA GLN A 143 -13.18 -6.31 8.11
C GLN A 143 -11.98 -5.90 7.22
N PHE A 144 -10.88 -5.49 7.81
CA PHE A 144 -9.67 -5.13 7.08
C PHE A 144 -8.73 -6.34 6.94
N ALA A 145 -8.00 -6.40 5.82
CA ALA A 145 -6.99 -7.42 5.59
C ALA A 145 -5.90 -7.34 6.67
N ASP A 146 -5.35 -8.48 7.04
CA ASP A 146 -4.51 -8.60 8.22
C ASP A 146 -3.30 -7.66 8.26
N VAL A 147 -2.53 -7.60 7.16
CA VAL A 147 -1.36 -6.71 7.14
C VAL A 147 -1.78 -5.24 7.07
N ASP A 148 -2.83 -4.93 6.32
CA ASP A 148 -3.28 -3.54 6.13
C ASP A 148 -3.96 -2.97 7.36
N ARG A 149 -4.49 -3.82 8.23
CA ARG A 149 -5.00 -3.38 9.52
C ARG A 149 -3.91 -2.66 10.32
N ALA A 150 -2.70 -3.23 10.34
CA ALA A 150 -1.57 -2.60 11.03
C ALA A 150 -1.17 -1.28 10.35
N GLY A 151 -1.08 -1.28 9.03
CA GLY A 151 -0.73 -0.07 8.27
C GLY A 151 -1.73 1.06 8.47
N LEU A 152 -3.02 0.73 8.48
CA LEU A 152 -4.08 1.72 8.70
C LEU A 152 -4.08 2.24 10.13
N LEU A 153 -3.89 1.38 11.12
CA LEU A 153 -3.76 1.82 12.51
C LEU A 153 -2.58 2.77 12.69
N PHE A 154 -1.45 2.47 12.08
CA PHE A 154 -0.29 3.35 12.11
C PHE A 154 -0.59 4.69 11.43
N TYR A 155 -1.21 4.65 10.26
CA TYR A 155 -1.58 5.84 9.51
C TYR A 155 -2.52 6.74 10.32
N LEU A 156 -3.57 6.17 10.92
CA LEU A 156 -4.53 6.93 11.73
C LEU A 156 -3.87 7.62 12.91
N LYS A 157 -2.80 7.03 13.45
CA LYS A 157 -2.06 7.61 14.58
C LYS A 157 -1.05 8.68 14.14
N HIS A 158 -0.45 8.54 12.96
CA HIS A 158 0.71 9.33 12.55
C HIS A 158 0.51 10.16 11.28
N GLN A 159 -0.71 10.29 10.78
CA GLN A 159 -1.01 11.11 9.62
C GLN A 159 -0.90 12.57 9.99
N GLY A 160 -0.33 13.18 10.35
CA GLY A 160 -0.38 14.57 10.72
C GLY A 160 0.57 15.49 9.93
#